data_fc6fcc5b104ded6551ed3b286fcb1291
#
_entry.id   fc6fcc5b104ded6551ed3b286fcb1291
#
_cell.length_a   1.000
_cell.length_b   1.000
_cell.length_c   1.000
_cell.angle_alpha   90.00
_cell.angle_beta   90.00
_cell.angle_gamma   90.00
#
_symmetry.space_group_name_H-M   'P 1'
#
loop_
_entity.id
_entity.type
_entity.pdbx_description
1 polymer ?
#
loop_
_entity_poly.entity_id
_entity_poly.type
_entity_poly.pdbx_seq_one_letter_code
_entity_poly.pdbx_strand_id
1 'polypeptide(L)'
;MAVRQYDKIPIVETARRCGLVLDSRTLRRTEVEASCPFCGDHGSGKHHLSLNTDTDQYRCNLCGAHGNSVSLYARIKGLSNKEAYLELAQEAKVYPMPQAPSPQTQERQPCSLEQRHAVYSDMLAHLTLLPKHGENLLERGLSEERIRRNEYRSMPETERGRRLLTDLLRSHGHDLHGIPGFRTYYSDWTLSGPSGFLIPVRNKDGLIQGLKIRMDDAQQANRKYRWLSSRNLPSGTRSYSWVHVTGNTQSKRAFLTEGPLKGDVASFLAQDALFICIGGVNALNGLNDTIRGLDVREVIEAMDMDQMTNPNVRSAILTMRKEVRKIPGIRYSKYTW
;
A
#
# COMPACT_ATOMS: atom_id res chain seq x y z
N MET A 1 4.51 22.16 0.41
CA MET A 1 4.76 22.15 1.87
C MET A 1 5.08 20.71 2.28
N ALA A 2 6.31 20.50 2.77
CA ALA A 2 6.75 19.16 3.19
C ALA A 2 5.96 18.74 4.44
N VAL A 3 5.26 17.62 4.37
CA VAL A 3 4.64 16.97 5.53
C VAL A 3 5.80 16.51 6.41
N ARG A 4 5.98 17.12 7.58
CA ARG A 4 6.95 16.69 8.57
C ARG A 4 6.58 15.29 9.01
N GLN A 5 7.50 14.36 8.79
CA GLN A 5 7.44 13.02 9.34
C GLN A 5 7.68 13.16 10.84
N TYR A 6 6.63 12.96 11.64
CA TYR A 6 6.78 12.93 13.11
C TYR A 6 7.44 11.61 13.47
N ASP A 7 8.56 11.68 14.16
CA ASP A 7 9.19 10.49 14.74
C ASP A 7 8.19 9.81 15.68
N LYS A 8 8.06 8.48 15.55
CA LYS A 8 7.19 7.69 16.43
C LYS A 8 7.73 7.78 17.85
N ILE A 9 6.88 8.22 18.78
CA ILE A 9 7.18 8.25 20.20
C ILE A 9 6.54 7.01 20.83
N PRO A 10 7.35 6.04 21.34
CA PRO A 10 6.82 4.78 21.87
C PRO A 10 5.89 4.99 23.07
N ILE A 11 4.72 4.37 23.04
CA ILE A 11 3.70 4.54 24.08
C ILE A 11 4.15 4.05 25.45
N VAL A 12 4.87 2.94 25.50
CA VAL A 12 5.37 2.35 26.76
C VAL A 12 6.43 3.25 27.40
N GLU A 13 7.29 3.85 26.60
CA GLU A 13 8.29 4.80 27.07
C GLU A 13 7.63 6.08 27.57
N THR A 14 6.65 6.58 26.85
CA THR A 14 5.84 7.73 27.28
C THR A 14 5.14 7.46 28.60
N ALA A 15 4.55 6.26 28.77
CA ALA A 15 3.91 5.87 30.02
C ALA A 15 4.89 5.83 31.19
N ARG A 16 6.10 5.31 31.01
CA ARG A 16 7.18 5.34 32.01
C ARG A 16 7.55 6.75 32.41
N ARG A 17 7.73 7.66 31.44
CA ARG A 17 8.03 9.07 31.67
C ARG A 17 6.91 9.79 32.43
N CYS A 18 5.69 9.37 32.22
CA CYS A 18 4.54 9.83 32.99
C CYS A 18 4.45 9.22 34.39
N GLY A 19 5.35 8.31 34.76
CA GLY A 19 5.33 7.63 36.06
C GLY A 19 4.22 6.59 36.21
N LEU A 20 3.69 6.07 35.10
CA LEU A 20 2.65 5.03 35.15
C LEU A 20 3.23 3.69 35.60
N VAL A 21 2.50 2.99 36.45
CA VAL A 21 2.85 1.64 36.90
C VAL A 21 2.44 0.66 35.81
N LEU A 22 3.42 -0.01 35.23
CA LEU A 22 3.22 -1.05 34.19
C LEU A 22 3.19 -2.44 34.83
N ASP A 23 2.32 -3.32 34.33
CA ASP A 23 2.34 -4.74 34.70
C ASP A 23 3.55 -5.43 34.07
N SER A 24 4.51 -5.81 34.90
CA SER A 24 5.75 -6.46 34.47
C SER A 24 5.54 -7.76 33.68
N ARG A 25 4.40 -8.45 33.87
CA ARG A 25 4.04 -9.70 33.19
C ARG A 25 3.64 -9.48 31.75
N THR A 26 3.28 -8.23 31.38
CA THR A 26 2.79 -7.88 30.05
C THR A 26 3.81 -7.12 29.19
N LEU A 27 4.96 -6.72 29.74
CA LEU A 27 5.99 -5.90 29.07
C LEU A 27 6.52 -6.47 27.74
N ARG A 28 6.39 -7.76 27.53
CA ARG A 28 6.82 -8.44 26.28
C ARG A 28 5.68 -8.67 25.28
N ARG A 29 4.47 -8.23 25.61
CA ARG A 29 3.28 -8.36 24.75
C ARG A 29 3.08 -7.11 23.90
N THR A 30 2.32 -7.24 22.84
CA THR A 30 1.85 -6.10 22.05
C THR A 30 0.95 -5.17 22.86
N GLU A 31 0.14 -5.73 23.76
CA GLU A 31 -0.69 -5.00 24.71
C GLU A 31 -0.02 -5.04 26.09
N VAL A 32 0.54 -3.90 26.50
CA VAL A 32 1.12 -3.72 27.84
C VAL A 32 0.08 -3.09 28.75
N GLU A 33 -0.19 -3.74 29.87
CA GLU A 33 -1.15 -3.25 30.85
C GLU A 33 -0.51 -2.27 31.83
N ALA A 34 -1.26 -1.23 32.19
CA ALA A 34 -0.82 -0.18 33.11
C ALA A 34 -1.96 0.33 34.01
N SER A 35 -1.63 0.95 35.12
CA SER A 35 -2.59 1.69 35.92
C SER A 35 -3.05 2.96 35.19
N CYS A 36 -4.36 3.20 35.15
CA CYS A 36 -4.92 4.34 34.45
C CYS A 36 -4.81 5.63 35.30
N PRO A 37 -4.15 6.68 34.80
CA PRO A 37 -4.00 7.94 35.54
C PRO A 37 -5.29 8.78 35.59
N PHE A 38 -6.32 8.41 34.80
CA PHE A 38 -7.51 9.24 34.61
C PHE A 38 -8.71 8.80 35.42
N CYS A 39 -8.76 7.54 35.88
CA CYS A 39 -9.88 7.02 36.66
C CYS A 39 -9.52 6.56 38.08
N GLY A 40 -8.32 6.91 38.55
CA GLY A 40 -7.93 6.66 39.94
C GLY A 40 -7.74 5.19 40.30
N ASP A 41 -7.34 4.36 39.33
CA ASP A 41 -7.08 2.92 39.52
C ASP A 41 -5.81 2.65 40.37
N HIS A 42 -5.60 3.51 41.38
CA HIS A 42 -4.47 3.46 42.28
C HIS A 42 -4.79 2.52 43.41
N GLY A 43 -4.39 1.25 43.30
CA GLY A 43 -4.37 0.33 44.45
C GLY A 43 -5.16 -0.97 44.32
N SER A 44 -5.90 -1.20 43.25
CA SER A 44 -6.65 -2.46 43.08
C SER A 44 -5.80 -3.62 42.54
N GLY A 45 -4.55 -3.38 42.17
CA GLY A 45 -3.70 -4.34 41.46
C GLY A 45 -4.23 -4.76 40.08
N LYS A 46 -5.30 -4.12 39.65
CA LYS A 46 -5.88 -4.31 38.29
C LYS A 46 -5.44 -3.19 37.39
N HIS A 47 -4.82 -3.53 36.27
CA HIS A 47 -4.37 -2.56 35.27
C HIS A 47 -5.42 -2.47 34.16
N HIS A 48 -6.15 -1.36 34.10
CA HIS A 48 -7.24 -1.15 33.12
C HIS A 48 -6.82 -0.36 31.88
N LEU A 49 -5.61 0.19 31.88
CA LEU A 49 -5.04 0.91 30.72
C LEU A 49 -4.25 -0.05 29.88
N SER A 50 -4.70 -0.29 28.64
CA SER A 50 -3.94 -1.02 27.63
C SER A 50 -3.12 -0.05 26.79
N LEU A 51 -1.83 -0.38 26.59
CA LEU A 51 -0.84 0.34 25.79
C LEU A 51 -0.44 -0.55 24.63
N ASN A 52 -0.87 -0.23 23.42
CA ASN A 52 -0.54 -1.00 22.23
C ASN A 52 0.80 -0.54 21.63
N THR A 53 1.81 -1.41 21.62
CA THR A 53 3.17 -1.10 21.17
C THR A 53 3.31 -1.01 19.66
N ASP A 54 2.38 -1.61 18.88
CA ASP A 54 2.42 -1.60 17.43
C ASP A 54 1.85 -0.29 16.87
N THR A 55 0.79 0.24 17.52
CA THR A 55 0.09 1.44 17.08
C THR A 55 0.47 2.69 17.87
N ASP A 56 1.21 2.55 18.98
CA ASP A 56 1.53 3.61 19.95
C ASP A 56 0.28 4.31 20.50
N GLN A 57 -0.79 3.53 20.70
CA GLN A 57 -2.06 3.99 21.23
C GLN A 57 -2.33 3.44 22.64
N TYR A 58 -3.13 4.17 23.41
CA TYR A 58 -3.65 3.70 24.68
C TYR A 58 -5.16 3.71 24.73
N ARG A 59 -5.73 2.79 25.51
CA ARG A 59 -7.16 2.77 25.83
C ARG A 59 -7.37 2.25 27.25
N CYS A 60 -8.17 2.95 28.04
CA CYS A 60 -8.64 2.46 29.33
C CYS A 60 -10.01 1.79 29.17
N ASN A 61 -10.10 0.52 29.59
CA ASN A 61 -11.34 -0.26 29.51
C ASN A 61 -12.36 0.14 30.59
N LEU A 62 -11.94 0.90 31.63
CA LEU A 62 -12.82 1.35 32.71
C LEU A 62 -13.43 2.72 32.42
N CYS A 63 -12.62 3.74 32.08
CA CYS A 63 -13.10 5.10 31.89
C CYS A 63 -13.19 5.54 30.42
N GLY A 64 -12.82 4.67 29.48
CA GLY A 64 -12.85 4.97 28.04
C GLY A 64 -11.79 5.97 27.55
N ALA A 65 -10.88 6.42 28.41
CA ALA A 65 -9.78 7.32 28.00
C ALA A 65 -8.94 6.64 26.92
N HIS A 66 -8.67 7.33 25.82
CA HIS A 66 -7.92 6.82 24.70
C HIS A 66 -7.12 7.91 23.97
N GLY A 67 -6.15 7.50 23.17
CA GLY A 67 -5.31 8.40 22.39
C GLY A 67 -3.97 7.75 22.00
N ASN A 68 -2.99 8.59 21.66
CA ASN A 68 -1.63 8.20 21.34
C ASN A 68 -0.62 8.70 22.38
N SER A 69 0.66 8.39 22.20
CA SER A 69 1.76 8.78 23.10
C SER A 69 1.75 10.29 23.42
N VAL A 70 1.60 11.14 22.42
CA VAL A 70 1.59 12.59 22.61
C VAL A 70 0.38 13.04 23.43
N SER A 71 -0.81 12.53 23.12
CA SER A 71 -2.03 12.88 23.85
C SER A 71 -2.05 12.34 25.28
N LEU A 72 -1.40 11.17 25.53
CA LEU A 72 -1.22 10.64 26.88
C LEU A 72 -0.39 11.61 27.74
N TYR A 73 0.77 12.00 27.21
CA TYR A 73 1.69 12.93 27.87
C TYR A 73 1.04 14.30 28.11
N ALA A 74 0.42 14.86 27.08
CA ALA A 74 -0.27 16.13 27.13
C ALA A 74 -1.34 16.18 28.25
N ARG A 75 -2.20 15.15 28.31
CA ARG A 75 -3.27 15.08 29.32
C ARG A 75 -2.74 14.93 30.75
N ILE A 76 -1.66 14.17 30.95
CA ILE A 76 -1.07 13.97 32.28
C ILE A 76 -0.32 15.23 32.76
N LYS A 77 0.38 15.91 31.85
CA LYS A 77 1.18 17.11 32.15
C LYS A 77 0.39 18.42 32.06
N GLY A 78 -0.86 18.39 31.59
CA GLY A 78 -1.66 19.60 31.39
C GLY A 78 -1.17 20.48 30.25
N LEU A 79 -0.54 19.90 29.22
CA LEU A 79 0.05 20.58 28.07
C LEU A 79 -0.86 20.49 26.84
N SER A 80 -0.65 21.38 25.88
CA SER A 80 -1.18 21.17 24.53
C SER A 80 -0.43 20.04 23.82
N ASN A 81 -1.04 19.38 22.83
CA ASN A 81 -0.38 18.32 22.06
C ASN A 81 0.91 18.82 21.37
N LYS A 82 0.98 20.10 21.02
CA LYS A 82 2.18 20.71 20.42
C LYS A 82 3.34 20.80 21.42
N GLU A 83 3.06 21.28 22.63
CA GLU A 83 4.05 21.38 23.70
C GLU A 83 4.52 20.00 24.14
N ALA A 84 3.59 19.07 24.37
CA ALA A 84 3.88 17.68 24.70
C ALA A 84 4.78 17.01 23.65
N TYR A 85 4.51 17.24 22.37
CA TYR A 85 5.34 16.71 21.28
C TYR A 85 6.76 17.31 21.32
N LEU A 86 6.88 18.62 21.54
CA LEU A 86 8.19 19.27 21.59
C LEU A 86 9.03 18.76 22.77
N GLU A 87 8.44 18.58 23.95
CA GLU A 87 9.13 18.02 25.11
C GLU A 87 9.58 16.58 24.87
N LEU A 88 8.66 15.71 24.41
CA LEU A 88 8.98 14.33 24.11
C LEU A 88 10.05 14.18 23.02
N ALA A 89 10.03 15.05 22.00
CA ALA A 89 11.01 15.04 20.91
C ALA A 89 12.38 15.60 21.33
N GLN A 90 12.43 16.56 22.26
CA GLN A 90 13.69 17.10 22.79
C GLN A 90 14.39 16.10 23.70
N GLU A 91 13.65 15.43 24.57
CA GLU A 91 14.21 14.42 25.47
C GLU A 91 14.61 13.13 24.74
N ALA A 92 13.95 12.77 23.66
CA ALA A 92 14.37 11.65 22.79
C ALA A 92 15.77 11.87 22.17
N LYS A 93 16.23 13.11 22.07
CA LYS A 93 17.60 13.45 21.64
C LYS A 93 18.66 13.34 22.74
N VAL A 94 18.26 13.34 24.01
CA VAL A 94 19.18 13.30 25.17
C VAL A 94 19.56 11.87 25.56
N TYR A 95 18.75 10.88 25.25
CA TYR A 95 19.13 9.46 25.31
C TYR A 95 19.35 8.96 23.89
N PRO A 96 20.60 8.91 23.43
CA PRO A 96 20.87 8.12 22.24
C PRO A 96 20.58 6.67 22.64
N MET A 97 19.38 6.16 22.33
CA MET A 97 19.28 4.74 22.04
C MET A 97 20.43 4.43 21.10
N PRO A 98 21.15 3.26 21.29
CA PRO A 98 22.11 2.87 20.27
C PRO A 98 21.36 3.02 18.96
N GLN A 99 21.74 4.02 18.20
CA GLN A 99 21.25 4.21 16.87
C GLN A 99 21.65 2.91 16.17
N ALA A 100 20.71 2.00 16.06
CA ALA A 100 20.73 1.18 14.87
C ALA A 100 20.97 2.21 13.76
N PRO A 101 22.06 2.08 13.00
CA PRO A 101 22.42 3.10 12.03
C PRO A 101 21.14 3.45 11.31
N SER A 102 20.72 4.71 11.42
CA SER A 102 19.59 5.19 10.64
C SER A 102 20.04 4.84 9.23
N PRO A 103 19.44 3.90 8.56
CA PRO A 103 19.75 3.73 7.17
C PRO A 103 19.38 5.10 6.63
N GLN A 104 20.35 5.84 6.14
CA GLN A 104 20.07 6.79 5.09
C GLN A 104 19.21 5.97 4.14
N THR A 105 17.90 6.21 4.16
CA THR A 105 16.98 5.49 3.30
C THR A 105 17.30 6.01 1.91
N GLN A 106 18.41 5.51 1.34
CA GLN A 106 18.57 5.56 -0.09
C GLN A 106 17.32 4.87 -0.58
N GLU A 107 16.47 5.65 -1.21
CA GLU A 107 15.20 5.18 -1.76
C GLU A 107 15.55 3.99 -2.68
N ARG A 108 15.37 2.77 -2.15
CA ARG A 108 15.77 1.57 -2.87
C ARG A 108 14.92 1.46 -4.12
N GLN A 109 15.59 1.43 -5.24
CA GLN A 109 14.99 1.17 -6.53
C GLN A 109 14.48 -0.26 -6.55
N PRO A 110 13.34 -0.54 -7.20
CA PRO A 110 12.90 -1.90 -7.42
C PRO A 110 13.98 -2.72 -8.12
N CYS A 111 14.11 -3.98 -7.75
CA CYS A 111 14.97 -4.96 -8.43
C CYS A 111 14.51 -5.20 -9.87
N SER A 112 15.14 -6.13 -10.58
CA SER A 112 14.80 -6.45 -11.97
C SER A 112 13.33 -6.87 -12.12
N LEU A 113 12.79 -6.77 -13.32
CA LEU A 113 11.41 -7.19 -13.61
C LEU A 113 11.23 -8.68 -13.39
N GLU A 114 12.23 -9.47 -13.78
CA GLU A 114 12.23 -10.93 -13.67
C GLU A 114 12.17 -11.35 -12.19
N GLN A 115 12.97 -10.71 -11.34
CA GLN A 115 12.95 -10.98 -9.90
C GLN A 115 11.59 -10.61 -9.27
N ARG A 116 11.04 -9.43 -9.62
CA ARG A 116 9.70 -9.03 -9.12
C ARG A 116 8.64 -10.02 -9.58
N HIS A 117 8.67 -10.39 -10.87
CA HIS A 117 7.71 -11.36 -11.41
C HIS A 117 7.79 -12.69 -10.69
N ALA A 118 8.98 -13.25 -10.51
CA ALA A 118 9.17 -14.51 -9.81
C ALA A 118 8.61 -14.49 -8.39
N VAL A 119 8.96 -13.47 -7.61
CA VAL A 119 8.47 -13.32 -6.22
C VAL A 119 6.97 -13.13 -6.16
N TYR A 120 6.41 -12.25 -7.00
CA TYR A 120 4.96 -11.98 -6.98
C TYR A 120 4.15 -13.18 -7.50
N SER A 121 4.63 -13.91 -8.50
CA SER A 121 3.96 -15.10 -8.99
C SER A 121 3.91 -16.20 -7.94
N ASP A 122 5.02 -16.46 -7.27
CA ASP A 122 5.08 -17.43 -6.16
C ASP A 122 4.20 -17.00 -4.99
N MET A 123 4.26 -15.71 -4.61
CA MET A 123 3.39 -15.14 -3.59
C MET A 123 1.90 -15.36 -3.92
N LEU A 124 1.48 -15.01 -5.13
CA LEU A 124 0.08 -15.14 -5.56
C LEU A 124 -0.37 -16.60 -5.63
N ALA A 125 0.51 -17.52 -5.96
CA ALA A 125 0.20 -18.95 -5.96
C ALA A 125 -0.16 -19.49 -4.56
N HIS A 126 0.41 -18.88 -3.50
CA HIS A 126 0.17 -19.29 -2.12
C HIS A 126 -0.89 -18.46 -1.38
N LEU A 127 -1.50 -17.50 -2.04
CA LEU A 127 -2.61 -16.71 -1.49
C LEU A 127 -3.95 -17.20 -2.03
N THR A 128 -4.99 -17.02 -1.22
CA THR A 128 -6.38 -17.29 -1.61
C THR A 128 -7.12 -15.99 -1.93
N LEU A 129 -8.24 -16.09 -2.62
CA LEU A 129 -9.17 -14.99 -2.81
C LEU A 129 -10.35 -15.18 -1.85
N LEU A 130 -10.58 -14.22 -0.96
CA LEU A 130 -11.72 -14.26 -0.04
C LEU A 130 -13.04 -14.14 -0.80
N PRO A 131 -14.13 -14.80 -0.35
CA PRO A 131 -15.44 -14.78 -1.02
C PRO A 131 -15.91 -13.36 -1.35
N LYS A 132 -15.86 -12.43 -0.39
CA LYS A 132 -16.25 -11.02 -0.59
C LYS A 132 -15.53 -10.32 -1.75
N HIS A 133 -14.26 -10.70 -1.99
CA HIS A 133 -13.47 -10.14 -3.10
C HIS A 133 -13.82 -10.82 -4.43
N GLY A 134 -14.09 -12.13 -4.39
CA GLY A 134 -14.57 -12.88 -5.54
C GLY A 134 -15.93 -12.34 -6.02
N GLU A 135 -16.89 -12.16 -5.12
CA GLU A 135 -18.20 -11.57 -5.40
C GLU A 135 -18.08 -10.19 -6.04
N ASN A 136 -17.21 -9.32 -5.49
CA ASN A 136 -16.98 -8.00 -6.07
C ASN A 136 -16.42 -8.05 -7.51
N LEU A 137 -15.61 -9.03 -7.84
CA LEU A 137 -15.07 -9.23 -9.19
C LEU A 137 -16.13 -9.81 -10.14
N LEU A 138 -16.97 -10.73 -9.67
CA LEU A 138 -18.12 -11.26 -10.40
C LEU A 138 -19.16 -10.18 -10.72
N GLU A 139 -19.51 -9.34 -9.75
CA GLU A 139 -20.40 -8.17 -9.92
C GLU A 139 -19.89 -7.19 -10.99
N ARG A 140 -18.59 -7.14 -11.23
CA ARG A 140 -17.97 -6.35 -12.31
C ARG A 140 -18.07 -7.00 -13.68
N GLY A 141 -18.62 -8.20 -13.76
CA GLY A 141 -18.78 -8.94 -14.99
C GLY A 141 -17.64 -9.90 -15.36
N LEU A 142 -16.64 -10.09 -14.49
CA LEU A 142 -15.61 -11.11 -14.71
C LEU A 142 -16.18 -12.51 -14.42
N SER A 143 -15.76 -13.52 -15.21
CA SER A 143 -16.03 -14.91 -14.87
C SER A 143 -15.04 -15.45 -13.84
N GLU A 144 -15.42 -16.52 -13.13
CA GLU A 144 -14.51 -17.22 -12.20
C GLU A 144 -13.19 -17.64 -12.86
N GLU A 145 -13.28 -18.12 -14.11
CA GLU A 145 -12.11 -18.51 -14.89
C GLU A 145 -11.19 -17.31 -15.13
N ARG A 146 -11.75 -16.15 -15.53
CA ARG A 146 -10.98 -14.94 -15.73
C ARG A 146 -10.37 -14.43 -14.42
N ILE A 147 -11.09 -14.50 -13.31
CA ILE A 147 -10.60 -14.15 -11.99
C ILE A 147 -9.37 -15.01 -11.61
N ARG A 148 -9.46 -16.32 -11.84
CA ARG A 148 -8.33 -17.24 -11.60
C ARG A 148 -7.14 -16.94 -12.50
N ARG A 149 -7.38 -16.74 -13.80
CA ARG A 149 -6.36 -16.44 -14.81
C ARG A 149 -5.62 -15.13 -14.54
N ASN A 150 -6.33 -14.10 -14.06
CA ASN A 150 -5.74 -12.81 -13.71
C ASN A 150 -5.03 -12.84 -12.36
N GLU A 151 -5.13 -13.95 -11.61
CA GLU A 151 -4.47 -14.18 -10.32
C GLU A 151 -4.80 -13.14 -9.24
N TYR A 152 -6.06 -12.69 -9.21
CA TYR A 152 -6.50 -11.86 -8.09
C TYR A 152 -6.46 -12.66 -6.79
N ARG A 153 -5.89 -12.07 -5.73
CA ARG A 153 -5.76 -12.69 -4.41
C ARG A 153 -6.02 -11.68 -3.31
N SER A 154 -6.39 -12.16 -2.15
CA SER A 154 -6.59 -11.30 -0.98
C SER A 154 -5.29 -11.07 -0.22
N MET A 155 -5.11 -9.87 0.31
CA MET A 155 -4.03 -9.59 1.24
C MET A 155 -4.19 -10.45 2.50
N PRO A 156 -3.12 -11.01 3.06
CA PRO A 156 -3.18 -11.66 4.37
C PRO A 156 -3.66 -10.67 5.43
N GLU A 157 -4.73 -11.04 6.15
CA GLU A 157 -5.38 -10.14 7.12
C GLU A 157 -4.55 -9.97 8.39
N THR A 158 -3.80 -10.99 8.78
CA THR A 158 -3.02 -10.99 10.02
C THR A 158 -1.53 -10.80 9.78
N GLU A 159 -0.84 -10.15 10.70
CA GLU A 159 0.62 -10.01 10.66
C GLU A 159 1.32 -11.38 10.68
N ARG A 160 0.80 -12.34 11.44
CA ARG A 160 1.31 -13.73 11.42
C ARG A 160 1.23 -14.35 10.03
N GLY A 161 0.10 -14.20 9.33
CA GLY A 161 -0.07 -14.69 7.96
C GLY A 161 0.92 -14.04 6.99
N ARG A 162 1.18 -12.75 7.15
CA ARG A 162 2.17 -12.00 6.35
C ARG A 162 3.60 -12.49 6.56
N ARG A 163 3.98 -12.79 7.82
CA ARG A 163 5.29 -13.37 8.14
C ARG A 163 5.43 -14.79 7.61
N LEU A 164 4.44 -15.66 7.82
CA LEU A 164 4.46 -17.00 7.28
C LEU A 164 4.62 -17.02 5.75
N LEU A 165 3.95 -16.11 5.05
CA LEU A 165 4.10 -15.94 3.61
C LEU A 165 5.54 -15.53 3.23
N THR A 166 6.13 -14.56 3.94
CA THR A 166 7.50 -14.13 3.65
C THR A 166 8.54 -15.20 3.98
N ASP A 167 8.34 -15.97 5.05
CA ASP A 167 9.20 -17.10 5.41
C ASP A 167 9.13 -18.21 4.33
N LEU A 168 7.94 -18.49 3.83
CA LEU A 168 7.74 -19.44 2.72
C LEU A 168 8.49 -18.98 1.46
N LEU A 169 8.31 -17.74 1.04
CA LEU A 169 9.00 -17.20 -0.15
C LEU A 169 10.53 -17.27 -0.01
N ARG A 170 11.04 -16.97 1.18
CA ARG A 170 12.47 -17.11 1.47
C ARG A 170 12.95 -18.55 1.47
N SER A 171 12.13 -19.49 1.94
CA SER A 171 12.46 -20.93 1.87
C SER A 171 12.48 -21.46 0.44
N HIS A 172 11.77 -20.82 -0.49
CA HIS A 172 11.85 -21.07 -1.93
C HIS A 172 13.07 -20.39 -2.60
N GLY A 173 13.91 -19.72 -1.82
CA GLY A 173 15.14 -19.08 -2.31
C GLY A 173 14.98 -17.65 -2.80
N HIS A 174 13.81 -17.02 -2.61
CA HIS A 174 13.60 -15.64 -3.04
C HIS A 174 14.32 -14.63 -2.14
N ASP A 175 15.02 -13.68 -2.76
CA ASP A 175 15.45 -12.44 -2.09
C ASP A 175 14.34 -11.40 -2.17
N LEU A 176 13.90 -10.92 -1.00
CA LEU A 176 12.83 -9.93 -0.90
C LEU A 176 13.33 -8.47 -0.96
N HIS A 177 14.65 -8.26 -1.02
CA HIS A 177 15.22 -6.94 -1.22
C HIS A 177 14.86 -6.37 -2.59
N GLY A 178 14.48 -5.09 -2.63
CA GLY A 178 14.09 -4.45 -3.89
C GLY A 178 12.71 -4.86 -4.42
N ILE A 179 11.94 -5.66 -3.68
CA ILE A 179 10.58 -6.02 -4.03
C ILE A 179 9.61 -5.07 -3.31
N PRO A 180 8.83 -4.22 -4.02
CA PRO A 180 7.87 -3.34 -3.39
C PRO A 180 6.82 -4.11 -2.58
N GLY A 181 6.51 -3.59 -1.39
CA GLY A 181 5.57 -4.21 -0.45
C GLY A 181 6.24 -5.00 0.66
N PHE A 182 7.42 -5.57 0.42
CA PHE A 182 8.16 -6.28 1.45
C PHE A 182 9.04 -5.33 2.27
N ARG A 183 9.14 -5.60 3.55
CA ARG A 183 9.97 -4.84 4.50
C ARG A 183 10.45 -5.73 5.63
N THR A 184 11.44 -5.27 6.35
CA THR A 184 11.82 -5.89 7.62
C THR A 184 11.09 -5.23 8.79
N TYR A 185 10.75 -6.05 9.79
CA TYR A 185 10.27 -5.63 11.10
C TYR A 185 11.13 -6.35 12.15
N TYR A 186 11.98 -5.58 12.85
CA TYR A 186 13.15 -6.11 13.54
C TYR A 186 14.05 -6.89 12.56
N SER A 187 14.27 -8.18 12.79
CA SER A 187 15.06 -9.07 11.92
C SER A 187 14.24 -9.83 10.87
N ASP A 188 12.91 -9.80 10.99
CA ASP A 188 12.02 -10.65 10.20
C ASP A 188 11.44 -9.89 9.00
N TRP A 189 11.22 -10.60 7.91
CA TRP A 189 10.50 -10.07 6.78
C TRP A 189 8.98 -10.12 7.00
N THR A 190 8.29 -9.12 6.47
CA THR A 190 6.83 -9.04 6.44
C THR A 190 6.33 -8.29 5.23
N LEU A 191 5.03 -8.42 4.94
CA LEU A 191 4.34 -7.74 3.84
C LEU A 191 3.56 -6.53 4.36
N SER A 192 3.77 -5.37 3.76
CA SER A 192 3.06 -4.13 4.06
C SER A 192 1.81 -3.97 3.21
N GLY A 193 0.86 -3.21 3.69
CA GLY A 193 -0.32 -2.80 2.92
C GLY A 193 -1.62 -2.96 3.71
N PRO A 194 -2.68 -2.25 3.30
CA PRO A 194 -4.01 -2.35 3.88
C PRO A 194 -4.68 -3.68 3.52
N SER A 195 -5.78 -4.00 4.21
CA SER A 195 -6.69 -5.08 3.81
C SER A 195 -7.35 -4.77 2.46
N GLY A 196 -7.61 -5.82 1.68
CA GLY A 196 -8.15 -5.72 0.35
C GLY A 196 -7.67 -6.84 -0.56
N PHE A 197 -7.86 -6.69 -1.86
CA PHE A 197 -7.34 -7.65 -2.81
C PHE A 197 -6.29 -7.07 -3.75
N LEU A 198 -5.37 -7.94 -4.14
CA LEU A 198 -4.23 -7.67 -5.01
C LEU A 198 -4.65 -7.77 -6.48
N ILE A 199 -4.18 -6.82 -7.25
CA ILE A 199 -4.38 -6.70 -8.69
C ILE A 199 -3.00 -6.73 -9.34
N PRO A 200 -2.63 -7.82 -10.04
CA PRO A 200 -1.36 -7.90 -10.75
C PRO A 200 -1.28 -6.87 -11.89
N VAL A 201 -0.22 -6.10 -11.90
CA VAL A 201 0.08 -5.13 -12.96
C VAL A 201 1.14 -5.73 -13.87
N ARG A 202 0.74 -6.11 -15.08
CA ARG A 202 1.57 -6.86 -16.04
C ARG A 202 2.06 -5.96 -17.16
N ASN A 203 3.27 -6.27 -17.67
CA ASN A 203 3.78 -5.66 -18.89
C ASN A 203 3.19 -6.33 -20.15
N LYS A 204 3.67 -5.93 -21.34
CA LYS A 204 3.25 -6.52 -22.62
C LYS A 204 3.59 -8.00 -22.78
N ASP A 205 4.56 -8.50 -22.03
CA ASP A 205 5.03 -9.89 -22.05
C ASP A 205 4.36 -10.75 -20.97
N GLY A 206 3.38 -10.18 -20.23
CA GLY A 206 2.64 -10.83 -19.16
C GLY A 206 3.37 -10.88 -17.81
N LEU A 207 4.59 -10.33 -17.71
CA LEU A 207 5.36 -10.32 -16.47
C LEU A 207 4.79 -9.33 -15.46
N ILE A 208 4.68 -9.73 -14.20
CA ILE A 208 4.16 -8.90 -13.11
C ILE A 208 5.21 -7.85 -12.72
N GLN A 209 4.94 -6.59 -12.98
CA GLN A 209 5.81 -5.46 -12.66
C GLN A 209 5.64 -5.00 -11.21
N GLY A 210 4.43 -5.12 -10.70
CA GLY A 210 4.02 -4.72 -9.37
C GLY A 210 2.58 -5.10 -9.10
N LEU A 211 2.10 -4.78 -7.91
CA LEU A 211 0.74 -5.09 -7.47
C LEU A 211 0.02 -3.82 -7.03
N LYS A 212 -1.25 -3.68 -7.37
CA LYS A 212 -2.16 -2.72 -6.75
C LYS A 212 -3.05 -3.42 -5.74
N ILE A 213 -3.46 -2.70 -4.72
CA ILE A 213 -4.43 -3.17 -3.72
C ILE A 213 -5.71 -2.37 -3.93
N ARG A 214 -6.83 -3.06 -4.15
CA ARG A 214 -8.15 -2.48 -3.96
C ARG A 214 -8.54 -2.68 -2.50
N MET A 215 -8.58 -1.58 -1.77
CA MET A 215 -8.80 -1.60 -0.32
C MET A 215 -10.27 -1.92 0.01
N ASP A 216 -10.46 -2.65 1.12
CA ASP A 216 -11.79 -2.99 1.64
C ASP A 216 -12.49 -1.75 2.20
N ASP A 217 -11.72 -0.97 2.97
CA ASP A 217 -12.22 0.23 3.62
C ASP A 217 -11.60 1.46 2.95
N ALA A 218 -12.36 2.07 2.07
CA ALA A 218 -12.00 3.33 1.43
C ALA A 218 -12.98 4.42 1.86
N GLN A 219 -12.68 5.09 2.97
CA GLN A 219 -13.47 6.22 3.49
C GLN A 219 -13.60 7.38 2.47
N GLN A 220 -12.77 7.39 1.44
CA GLN A 220 -12.81 8.38 0.34
C GLN A 220 -12.75 7.68 -1.01
N ALA A 221 -13.66 8.01 -1.92
CA ALA A 221 -13.77 7.39 -3.24
C ALA A 221 -12.46 7.43 -4.07
N ASN A 222 -11.67 8.49 -3.91
CA ASN A 222 -10.39 8.69 -4.61
C ASN A 222 -9.21 7.91 -4.00
N ARG A 223 -9.41 7.16 -2.92
CA ARG A 223 -8.38 6.35 -2.25
C ARG A 223 -8.62 4.85 -2.29
N LYS A 224 -9.54 4.38 -3.14
CA LYS A 224 -9.89 2.95 -3.26
C LYS A 224 -8.72 2.06 -3.68
N TYR A 225 -7.72 2.62 -4.35
CA TYR A 225 -6.60 1.86 -4.89
C TYR A 225 -5.26 2.40 -4.38
N ARG A 226 -4.38 1.50 -3.95
CA ARG A 226 -2.99 1.83 -3.58
C ARG A 226 -2.03 0.87 -4.27
N TRP A 227 -0.83 1.35 -4.57
CA TRP A 227 0.26 0.46 -4.94
C TRP A 227 0.73 -0.31 -3.70
N LEU A 228 1.00 -1.60 -3.87
CA LEU A 228 1.74 -2.38 -2.89
C LEU A 228 3.17 -1.80 -2.83
N SER A 229 3.49 -1.16 -1.73
CA SER A 229 4.74 -0.42 -1.56
C SER A 229 5.16 -0.43 -0.10
N SER A 230 6.45 -0.53 0.13
CA SER A 230 7.07 -0.43 1.47
C SER A 230 8.00 0.77 1.57
N ARG A 231 7.79 1.78 0.73
CA ARG A 231 8.56 3.03 0.74
C ARG A 231 8.64 3.59 2.16
N ASN A 232 9.82 4.08 2.55
CA ASN A 232 10.11 4.67 3.86
C ASN A 232 10.01 3.69 5.05
N LEU A 233 9.93 2.39 4.80
CA LEU A 233 9.97 1.36 5.84
C LEU A 233 11.34 0.65 5.83
N PRO A 234 11.76 0.04 6.96
CA PRO A 234 13.03 -0.66 7.03
C PRO A 234 13.16 -1.73 5.93
N SER A 235 14.28 -1.74 5.20
CA SER A 235 14.52 -2.56 4.00
C SER A 235 13.47 -2.43 2.91
N GLY A 236 12.58 -1.45 3.01
CA GLY A 236 11.46 -1.27 2.11
C GLY A 236 11.86 -0.67 0.75
N THR A 237 10.98 -0.88 -0.22
CA THR A 237 11.16 -0.46 -1.61
C THR A 237 9.93 0.28 -2.10
N ARG A 238 10.15 1.38 -2.84
CA ARG A 238 9.04 2.12 -3.47
C ARG A 238 8.46 1.33 -4.63
N SER A 239 7.16 1.51 -4.86
CA SER A 239 6.49 1.12 -6.09
C SER A 239 6.47 2.29 -7.08
N TYR A 240 6.47 1.98 -8.36
CA TYR A 240 6.20 2.94 -9.43
C TYR A 240 4.78 2.77 -9.96
N SER A 241 4.32 3.75 -10.73
CA SER A 241 3.07 3.66 -11.47
C SER A 241 3.34 3.00 -12.82
N TRP A 242 3.48 1.67 -12.82
CA TRP A 242 3.68 0.92 -14.05
C TRP A 242 2.42 0.89 -14.92
N VAL A 243 2.65 0.80 -16.21
CA VAL A 243 1.59 0.62 -17.21
C VAL A 243 1.18 -0.85 -17.22
N HIS A 244 -0.11 -1.13 -17.13
CA HIS A 244 -0.65 -2.48 -17.23
C HIS A 244 -1.14 -2.76 -18.65
N VAL A 245 -0.83 -3.96 -19.15
CA VAL A 245 -1.27 -4.44 -20.45
C VAL A 245 -2.11 -5.69 -20.25
N THR A 246 -3.28 -5.73 -20.87
CA THR A 246 -4.20 -6.87 -20.81
C THR A 246 -4.91 -7.07 -22.15
N GLY A 247 -5.33 -8.30 -22.46
CA GLY A 247 -5.95 -8.67 -23.72
C GLY A 247 -4.96 -9.19 -24.75
N ASN A 248 -5.38 -9.18 -26.02
CA ASN A 248 -4.61 -9.74 -27.13
C ASN A 248 -3.49 -8.78 -27.58
N THR A 249 -2.27 -9.04 -27.16
CA THR A 249 -1.08 -8.22 -27.47
C THR A 249 -0.67 -8.24 -28.97
N GLN A 250 -1.26 -9.11 -29.77
CA GLN A 250 -1.05 -9.14 -31.24
C GLN A 250 -1.99 -8.20 -32.00
N SER A 251 -2.93 -7.56 -31.28
CA SER A 251 -3.86 -6.59 -31.89
C SER A 251 -3.13 -5.36 -32.40
N LYS A 252 -3.54 -4.88 -33.58
CA LYS A 252 -3.05 -3.61 -34.16
C LYS A 252 -3.76 -2.38 -33.56
N ARG A 253 -4.75 -2.60 -32.72
CA ARG A 253 -5.55 -1.55 -32.04
C ARG A 253 -5.49 -1.78 -30.55
N ALA A 254 -5.22 -0.73 -29.79
CA ALA A 254 -5.21 -0.76 -28.33
C ALA A 254 -6.12 0.31 -27.75
N PHE A 255 -6.87 -0.03 -26.74
CA PHE A 255 -7.62 0.93 -25.94
C PHE A 255 -6.73 1.44 -24.79
N LEU A 256 -6.70 2.76 -24.59
CA LEU A 256 -5.96 3.41 -23.50
C LEU A 256 -6.94 3.86 -22.44
N THR A 257 -6.82 3.31 -21.23
CA THR A 257 -7.73 3.58 -20.10
C THR A 257 -6.97 3.80 -18.78
N GLU A 258 -7.69 4.23 -17.75
CA GLU A 258 -7.17 4.40 -16.41
C GLU A 258 -7.51 3.17 -15.54
N GLY A 259 -6.50 2.66 -14.83
CA GLY A 259 -6.65 1.62 -13.81
C GLY A 259 -6.62 0.19 -14.33
N PRO A 260 -5.73 -0.67 -13.79
CA PRO A 260 -5.57 -2.06 -14.23
C PRO A 260 -6.85 -2.88 -14.16
N LEU A 261 -7.57 -2.86 -13.03
CA LEU A 261 -8.81 -3.63 -12.87
C LEU A 261 -9.89 -3.25 -13.88
N LYS A 262 -10.00 -1.94 -14.20
CA LYS A 262 -10.95 -1.48 -15.22
C LYS A 262 -10.57 -2.01 -16.59
N GLY A 263 -9.28 -1.96 -16.93
CA GLY A 263 -8.80 -2.53 -18.19
C GLY A 263 -9.01 -4.03 -18.29
N ASP A 264 -8.78 -4.77 -17.21
CA ASP A 264 -9.03 -6.23 -17.17
C ASP A 264 -10.51 -6.58 -17.43
N VAL A 265 -11.42 -5.84 -16.77
CA VAL A 265 -12.87 -6.00 -16.97
C VAL A 265 -13.25 -5.63 -18.40
N ALA A 266 -12.80 -4.47 -18.88
CA ALA A 266 -13.14 -3.99 -20.22
C ALA A 266 -12.59 -4.91 -21.32
N SER A 267 -11.35 -5.40 -21.16
CA SER A 267 -10.75 -6.37 -22.07
C SER A 267 -11.56 -7.67 -22.15
N PHE A 268 -11.96 -8.20 -20.98
CA PHE A 268 -12.76 -9.41 -20.92
C PHE A 268 -14.13 -9.24 -21.59
N LEU A 269 -14.84 -8.16 -21.27
CA LEU A 269 -16.16 -7.88 -21.86
C LEU A 269 -16.09 -7.56 -23.37
N ALA A 270 -14.95 -7.04 -23.82
CA ALA A 270 -14.67 -6.77 -25.24
C ALA A 270 -13.92 -7.92 -25.94
N GLN A 271 -14.15 -9.18 -25.53
CA GLN A 271 -13.60 -10.38 -26.15
C GLN A 271 -12.06 -10.36 -26.30
N ASP A 272 -11.39 -10.06 -25.21
CA ASP A 272 -9.93 -9.93 -25.11
C ASP A 272 -9.32 -8.81 -25.99
N ALA A 273 -10.06 -7.76 -26.26
CA ALA A 273 -9.49 -6.55 -26.87
C ALA A 273 -8.28 -6.05 -26.05
N LEU A 274 -7.26 -5.57 -26.75
CA LEU A 274 -6.04 -5.07 -26.12
C LEU A 274 -6.31 -3.75 -25.38
N PHE A 275 -5.99 -3.73 -24.08
CA PHE A 275 -6.01 -2.53 -23.24
C PHE A 275 -4.64 -2.22 -22.68
N ILE A 276 -4.27 -0.93 -22.75
CA ILE A 276 -3.11 -0.32 -22.11
C ILE A 276 -3.66 0.55 -20.98
N CYS A 277 -3.28 0.26 -19.73
CA CYS A 277 -3.89 0.88 -18.56
C CYS A 277 -2.84 1.66 -17.77
N ILE A 278 -3.02 2.97 -17.65
CA ILE A 278 -2.16 3.82 -16.82
C ILE A 278 -2.60 3.76 -15.36
N GLY A 279 -1.67 3.93 -14.44
CA GLY A 279 -1.92 3.83 -12.99
C GLY A 279 -2.68 5.02 -12.39
N GLY A 280 -2.90 6.05 -13.20
CA GLY A 280 -3.57 7.32 -12.92
C GLY A 280 -3.23 8.29 -14.04
N VAL A 281 -4.07 9.29 -14.29
CA VAL A 281 -3.94 10.21 -15.43
C VAL A 281 -2.59 10.95 -15.52
N ASN A 282 -1.90 11.12 -14.40
CA ASN A 282 -0.56 11.72 -14.32
C ASN A 282 0.58 10.69 -14.39
N ALA A 283 0.27 9.39 -14.47
CA ALA A 283 1.24 8.30 -14.39
C ALA A 283 1.60 7.79 -15.79
N LEU A 284 2.24 8.64 -16.60
CA LEU A 284 2.58 8.35 -17.99
C LEU A 284 3.94 7.65 -18.17
N ASN A 285 4.63 7.38 -17.06
CA ASN A 285 5.96 6.76 -17.11
C ASN A 285 5.90 5.38 -17.76
N GLY A 286 6.70 5.14 -18.80
CA GLY A 286 6.70 3.88 -19.56
C GLY A 286 5.55 3.70 -20.55
N LEU A 287 4.61 4.65 -20.67
CA LEU A 287 3.49 4.53 -21.63
C LEU A 287 3.98 4.47 -23.07
N ASN A 288 4.83 5.40 -23.47
CA ASN A 288 5.35 5.45 -24.84
C ASN A 288 6.20 4.22 -25.18
N ASP A 289 6.99 3.72 -24.23
CA ASP A 289 7.80 2.52 -24.44
C ASP A 289 6.91 1.26 -24.53
N THR A 290 5.85 1.20 -23.74
CA THR A 290 4.83 0.13 -23.83
C THR A 290 4.16 0.15 -25.21
N ILE A 291 3.72 1.33 -25.70
CA ILE A 291 3.07 1.44 -27.01
C ILE A 291 4.03 1.06 -28.14
N ARG A 292 5.29 1.52 -28.08
CA ARG A 292 6.32 1.16 -29.09
C ARG A 292 6.68 -0.32 -29.05
N GLY A 293 6.65 -0.93 -27.85
CA GLY A 293 6.94 -2.35 -27.69
C GLY A 293 5.80 -3.27 -28.10
N LEU A 294 4.60 -2.72 -28.30
CA LEU A 294 3.44 -3.38 -28.90
C LEU A 294 3.37 -2.99 -30.38
N ASP A 295 3.13 -3.94 -31.28
CA ASP A 295 2.99 -3.65 -32.72
C ASP A 295 1.59 -3.07 -33.05
N VAL A 296 1.18 -2.04 -32.29
CA VAL A 296 -0.09 -1.33 -32.51
C VAL A 296 0.05 -0.24 -33.55
N ARG A 297 -1.01 0.01 -34.28
CA ARG A 297 -1.11 1.08 -35.28
C ARG A 297 -2.14 2.14 -34.89
N GLU A 298 -3.02 1.78 -33.97
CA GLU A 298 -4.06 2.68 -33.49
C GLU A 298 -4.17 2.59 -31.95
N VAL A 299 -4.16 3.76 -31.30
CA VAL A 299 -4.46 3.93 -29.89
C VAL A 299 -5.79 4.66 -29.76
N ILE A 300 -6.74 4.04 -29.10
CA ILE A 300 -8.09 4.55 -28.89
C ILE A 300 -8.22 4.98 -27.44
N GLU A 301 -8.38 6.27 -27.18
CA GLU A 301 -8.63 6.77 -25.82
C GLU A 301 -10.00 6.34 -25.33
N ALA A 302 -10.03 5.64 -24.18
CA ALA A 302 -11.22 5.17 -23.48
C ALA A 302 -11.12 5.54 -21.98
N MET A 303 -10.95 6.84 -21.72
CA MET A 303 -10.87 7.39 -20.36
C MET A 303 -12.24 7.66 -19.77
N ASP A 304 -12.30 7.77 -18.45
CA ASP A 304 -13.54 8.13 -17.74
C ASP A 304 -14.03 9.52 -18.11
N MET A 305 -15.32 9.71 -17.95
CA MET A 305 -16.00 11.00 -18.24
C MET A 305 -15.68 12.09 -17.20
N ASP A 306 -14.97 11.79 -16.12
CA ASP A 306 -14.53 12.74 -15.08
C ASP A 306 -13.73 13.92 -15.65
N GLN A 307 -13.13 13.77 -16.84
CA GLN A 307 -12.48 14.85 -17.57
C GLN A 307 -13.42 16.04 -17.87
N MET A 308 -14.72 15.80 -17.88
CA MET A 308 -15.72 16.83 -18.16
C MET A 308 -15.91 17.77 -16.96
N THR A 309 -15.69 17.28 -15.74
CA THR A 309 -15.98 18.00 -14.49
C THR A 309 -14.72 18.42 -13.73
N ASN A 310 -13.57 17.74 -13.94
CA ASN A 310 -12.34 18.00 -13.21
C ASN A 310 -11.24 18.61 -14.12
N PRO A 311 -10.88 19.90 -13.93
CA PRO A 311 -9.86 20.57 -14.75
C PRO A 311 -8.48 19.91 -14.70
N ASN A 312 -8.09 19.35 -13.55
CA ASN A 312 -6.79 18.67 -13.38
C ASN A 312 -6.74 17.36 -14.19
N VAL A 313 -7.83 16.60 -14.19
CA VAL A 313 -7.96 15.37 -14.99
C VAL A 313 -7.91 15.73 -16.47
N ARG A 314 -8.63 16.78 -16.88
CA ARG A 314 -8.62 17.27 -18.27
C ARG A 314 -7.21 17.67 -18.73
N SER A 315 -6.47 18.42 -17.92
CA SER A 315 -5.09 18.82 -18.23
C SER A 315 -4.16 17.62 -18.39
N ALA A 316 -4.26 16.64 -17.50
CA ALA A 316 -3.47 15.41 -17.56
C ALA A 316 -3.77 14.57 -18.79
N ILE A 317 -5.04 14.43 -19.18
CA ILE A 317 -5.45 13.75 -20.42
C ILE A 317 -4.92 14.49 -21.66
N LEU A 318 -4.96 15.82 -21.67
CA LEU A 318 -4.38 16.60 -22.78
C LEU A 318 -2.86 16.38 -22.92
N THR A 319 -2.16 16.27 -21.81
CA THR A 319 -0.72 15.94 -21.80
C THR A 319 -0.49 14.54 -22.35
N MET A 320 -1.24 13.55 -21.89
CA MET A 320 -1.19 12.17 -22.39
C MET A 320 -1.43 12.10 -23.91
N ARG A 321 -2.45 12.79 -24.41
CA ARG A 321 -2.73 12.87 -25.86
C ARG A 321 -1.54 13.43 -26.66
N LYS A 322 -0.90 14.48 -26.14
CA LYS A 322 0.29 15.06 -26.75
C LYS A 322 1.44 14.05 -26.81
N GLU A 323 1.66 13.32 -25.73
CA GLU A 323 2.75 12.33 -25.66
C GLU A 323 2.50 11.14 -26.59
N VAL A 324 1.31 10.57 -26.63
CA VAL A 324 0.98 9.45 -27.51
C VAL A 324 1.07 9.86 -29.00
N ARG A 325 0.60 11.06 -29.35
CA ARG A 325 0.67 11.58 -30.73
C ARG A 325 2.10 11.83 -31.25
N LYS A 326 3.08 11.92 -30.36
CA LYS A 326 4.50 12.02 -30.75
C LYS A 326 5.08 10.69 -31.24
N ILE A 327 4.38 9.57 -31.04
CA ILE A 327 4.87 8.26 -31.47
C ILE A 327 4.64 8.12 -32.97
N PRO A 328 5.71 7.97 -33.79
CA PRO A 328 5.56 7.86 -35.24
C PRO A 328 4.72 6.65 -35.64
N GLY A 329 3.87 6.83 -36.65
CA GLY A 329 3.05 5.75 -37.21
C GLY A 329 1.82 5.34 -36.39
N ILE A 330 1.56 6.00 -35.25
CA ILE A 330 0.38 5.75 -34.42
C ILE A 330 -0.77 6.68 -34.82
N ARG A 331 -1.90 6.10 -35.18
CA ARG A 331 -3.18 6.81 -35.27
C ARG A 331 -3.80 6.91 -33.88
N TYR A 332 -4.15 8.11 -33.46
CA TYR A 332 -4.81 8.37 -32.20
C TYR A 332 -6.27 8.77 -32.42
N SER A 333 -7.19 8.04 -31.84
CA SER A 333 -8.63 8.31 -31.85
C SER A 333 -9.20 8.35 -30.43
N LYS A 334 -10.42 8.85 -30.29
CA LYS A 334 -11.15 8.88 -29.04
C LYS A 334 -12.42 8.07 -29.17
N TYR A 335 -12.66 7.17 -28.25
CA TYR A 335 -13.95 6.52 -28.10
C TYR A 335 -14.89 7.46 -27.32
N THR A 336 -16.09 7.66 -27.86
CA THR A 336 -17.16 8.42 -27.21
C THR A 336 -18.37 7.51 -27.12
N TRP A 337 -18.85 7.29 -25.92
CA TRP A 337 -20.08 6.56 -25.59
C TRP A 337 -21.13 7.52 -25.05
#